data_e840e69303bd2ded4522bb043d44269e
#
_entry.id   e840e69303bd2ded4522bb043d44269e
#
_cell.length_a   1.000
_cell.length_b   1.000
_cell.length_c   1.000
_cell.angle_alpha   90.00
_cell.angle_beta   90.00
_cell.angle_gamma   90.00
#
_symmetry.space_group_name_H-M   'P 1'
#
loop_
_entity.id
_entity.type
_entity.pdbx_description
1 polymer ?
#
loop_
_entity_poly.entity_id
_entity_poly.type
_entity_poly.pdbx_seq_one_letter_code
_entity_poly.pdbx_strand_id
1 'polypeptide(L)'
;MTSSTFERTSVSQKPRLSLSQIINMSVGFFGIQFGWDLQRANMGPIYDVLGAKPDDIPLLFLAAPLTGLLVQPIIGYLSDRTWHPKFGRRRPYFFVGAVLSSIALIIMPSSGSLWMAAGLLWVLDVFGNVAMEPFRAFVADKLPDSQLNRGFIMQSLMIGLGGSIASASPWVLRNWFHVQNTAAKGIIADNVKFSFYIGAFFFLAAVLYTVFTTKEYPPADLPHDEKAQESNKGIGGGVSEILSSIRNMPPKMRIISLVQFFTWPGLFLMWFYYAVAVAYNIFGATSDTDAAFGNGKDFAGLTLAYYNVVTFLFAFVLPYIADKLGRKATHAICLLIGAAGLISVAFVHDRNMLFVCMTGVGIAWASILSMPYAMLGGVLPADKIGIYMGIFNFFIVLPEIMASLGFKWVMNNLLNNDRLLAVQCGGYLMILAALICFFFIKEKKNETASEPLVDELKIIEERSV
;
A
#
# COMPACT_ATOMS: atom_id res chain seq x y z
N MET A 1 -53.66 21.27 -24.09
CA MET A 1 -52.79 21.15 -22.91
C MET A 1 -52.41 19.67 -22.75
N THR A 2 -51.34 19.25 -23.37
CA THR A 2 -50.80 17.88 -23.29
C THR A 2 -49.56 17.93 -22.40
N SER A 3 -49.72 17.43 -21.18
CA SER A 3 -48.61 17.24 -20.23
C SER A 3 -47.71 16.11 -20.72
N SER A 4 -46.53 16.43 -21.25
CA SER A 4 -45.50 15.46 -21.48
C SER A 4 -44.89 15.06 -20.14
N THR A 5 -45.27 13.91 -19.63
CA THR A 5 -44.58 13.18 -18.57
C THR A 5 -43.20 12.82 -19.09
N PHE A 6 -42.18 13.54 -18.65
CA PHE A 6 -40.79 13.06 -18.77
C PHE A 6 -40.65 11.75 -17.96
N GLU A 7 -40.68 10.63 -18.66
CA GLU A 7 -40.21 9.36 -18.10
C GLU A 7 -38.74 9.55 -17.67
N ARG A 8 -38.51 9.61 -16.36
CA ARG A 8 -37.17 9.42 -15.79
C ARG A 8 -36.74 8.04 -16.19
N THR A 9 -35.88 7.93 -17.20
CA THR A 9 -35.14 6.70 -17.50
C THR A 9 -34.50 6.22 -16.22
N SER A 10 -34.91 5.06 -15.73
CA SER A 10 -34.37 4.41 -14.55
C SER A 10 -32.88 4.24 -14.74
N VAL A 11 -32.08 4.94 -13.95
CA VAL A 11 -30.64 4.68 -13.83
C VAL A 11 -30.50 3.20 -13.49
N SER A 12 -29.95 2.43 -14.42
CA SER A 12 -29.77 0.98 -14.24
C SER A 12 -28.90 0.76 -12.99
N GLN A 13 -29.54 0.29 -11.92
CA GLN A 13 -28.82 -0.03 -10.69
C GLN A 13 -27.93 -1.23 -10.93
N LYS A 14 -26.65 -1.12 -10.60
CA LYS A 14 -25.72 -2.25 -10.69
C LYS A 14 -26.28 -3.46 -9.92
N PRO A 15 -26.24 -4.68 -10.49
CA PRO A 15 -26.77 -5.87 -9.84
C PRO A 15 -25.97 -6.18 -8.56
N ARG A 16 -26.66 -6.68 -7.53
CA ARG A 16 -26.01 -7.17 -6.31
C ARG A 16 -25.21 -8.43 -6.62
N LEU A 17 -23.97 -8.48 -6.18
CA LEU A 17 -23.10 -9.63 -6.31
C LEU A 17 -23.18 -10.52 -5.06
N SER A 18 -23.09 -11.84 -5.26
CA SER A 18 -22.95 -12.81 -4.16
C SER A 18 -21.57 -12.67 -3.49
N LEU A 19 -21.43 -13.18 -2.25
CA LEU A 19 -20.15 -13.15 -1.54
C LEU A 19 -19.03 -13.85 -2.33
N SER A 20 -19.33 -14.99 -2.97
CA SER A 20 -18.36 -15.69 -3.82
C SER A 20 -17.90 -14.86 -5.01
N GLN A 21 -18.80 -14.10 -5.63
CA GLN A 21 -18.44 -13.20 -6.72
C GLN A 21 -17.55 -12.03 -6.23
N ILE A 22 -17.82 -11.50 -5.03
CA ILE A 22 -16.99 -10.46 -4.40
C ILE A 22 -15.60 -11.02 -4.05
N ILE A 23 -15.51 -12.25 -3.56
CA ILE A 23 -14.23 -12.95 -3.32
C ILE A 23 -13.49 -13.10 -4.65
N ASN A 24 -14.12 -13.69 -5.67
CA ASN A 24 -13.49 -13.94 -6.97
C ASN A 24 -12.91 -12.70 -7.61
N MET A 25 -13.63 -11.57 -7.54
CA MET A 25 -13.14 -10.30 -8.08
C MET A 25 -11.99 -9.70 -7.25
N SER A 26 -11.81 -10.12 -6.00
CA SER A 26 -10.80 -9.57 -5.09
C SER A 26 -9.53 -10.41 -5.01
N VAL A 27 -9.54 -11.67 -5.50
CA VAL A 27 -8.38 -12.58 -5.43
C VAL A 27 -7.13 -11.99 -6.08
N GLY A 28 -7.27 -11.20 -7.16
CA GLY A 28 -6.12 -10.57 -7.82
C GLY A 28 -5.33 -9.62 -6.92
N PHE A 29 -5.97 -8.97 -5.93
CA PHE A 29 -5.26 -8.15 -4.95
C PHE A 29 -4.28 -8.96 -4.10
N PHE A 30 -4.62 -10.22 -3.77
CA PHE A 30 -3.71 -11.13 -3.10
C PHE A 30 -2.40 -11.29 -3.89
N GLY A 31 -2.47 -11.56 -5.19
CA GLY A 31 -1.29 -11.75 -6.03
C GLY A 31 -0.45 -10.48 -6.18
N ILE A 32 -1.10 -9.34 -6.45
CA ILE A 32 -0.42 -8.04 -6.59
C ILE A 32 0.30 -7.68 -5.29
N GLN A 33 -0.38 -7.83 -4.15
CA GLN A 33 0.21 -7.51 -2.86
C GLN A 33 1.34 -8.48 -2.49
N PHE A 34 1.21 -9.76 -2.87
CA PHE A 34 2.28 -10.74 -2.70
C PHE A 34 3.58 -10.24 -3.35
N GLY A 35 3.52 -9.77 -4.60
CA GLY A 35 4.67 -9.21 -5.30
C GLY A 35 5.27 -8.00 -4.59
N TRP A 36 4.44 -7.07 -4.12
CA TRP A 36 4.89 -5.85 -3.45
C TRP A 36 5.50 -6.09 -2.06
N ASP A 37 4.91 -6.96 -1.24
CA ASP A 37 5.49 -7.24 0.07
C ASP A 37 6.72 -8.11 -0.02
N LEU A 38 6.78 -9.00 -1.02
CA LEU A 38 8.00 -9.77 -1.29
C LEU A 38 9.18 -8.86 -1.63
N GLN A 39 8.98 -7.84 -2.48
CA GLN A 39 10.05 -6.86 -2.77
C GLN A 39 10.39 -6.00 -1.54
N ARG A 40 9.39 -5.50 -0.80
CA ARG A 40 9.63 -4.69 0.42
C ARG A 40 10.45 -5.45 1.46
N ALA A 41 10.18 -6.74 1.64
CA ALA A 41 10.89 -7.57 2.62
C ALA A 41 12.30 -7.95 2.17
N ASN A 42 12.53 -8.11 0.86
CA ASN A 42 13.76 -8.77 0.37
C ASN A 42 14.67 -7.88 -0.46
N MET A 43 14.20 -6.75 -1.05
CA MET A 43 15.07 -5.95 -1.92
C MET A 43 16.21 -5.27 -1.16
N GLY A 44 16.00 -4.83 0.08
CA GLY A 44 17.09 -4.31 0.91
C GLY A 44 18.22 -5.33 1.08
N PRO A 45 17.95 -6.55 1.59
CA PRO A 45 18.91 -7.65 1.63
C PRO A 45 19.52 -8.01 0.28
N ILE A 46 18.75 -8.05 -0.80
CA ILE A 46 19.25 -8.34 -2.15
C ILE A 46 20.27 -7.28 -2.57
N TYR A 47 19.98 -6.01 -2.35
CA TYR A 47 20.90 -4.92 -2.67
C TYR A 47 22.18 -4.98 -1.85
N ASP A 48 22.08 -5.31 -0.55
CA ASP A 48 23.25 -5.49 0.32
C ASP A 48 24.16 -6.64 -0.19
N VAL A 49 23.58 -7.80 -0.51
CA VAL A 49 24.30 -8.95 -1.09
C VAL A 49 24.97 -8.61 -2.42
N LEU A 50 24.32 -7.79 -3.25
CA LEU A 50 24.85 -7.33 -4.54
C LEU A 50 25.85 -6.17 -4.39
N GLY A 51 26.21 -5.78 -3.16
CA GLY A 51 27.26 -4.82 -2.85
C GLY A 51 26.80 -3.37 -2.82
N ALA A 52 25.50 -3.10 -2.61
CA ALA A 52 25.03 -1.75 -2.37
C ALA A 52 25.57 -1.20 -1.05
N LYS A 53 26.02 0.05 -1.06
CA LYS A 53 26.34 0.76 0.18
C LYS A 53 25.04 1.19 0.87
N PRO A 54 25.01 1.28 2.22
CA PRO A 54 23.82 1.68 2.96
C PRO A 54 23.24 3.03 2.51
N ASP A 55 24.09 3.95 2.10
CA ASP A 55 23.73 5.28 1.61
C ASP A 55 23.14 5.30 0.20
N ASP A 56 23.36 4.25 -0.61
CA ASP A 56 22.80 4.12 -1.96
C ASP A 56 21.38 3.48 -1.96
N ILE A 57 21.03 2.74 -0.91
CA ILE A 57 19.76 1.98 -0.82
C ILE A 57 18.52 2.85 -1.08
N PRO A 58 18.36 4.05 -0.50
CA PRO A 58 17.19 4.88 -0.76
C PRO A 58 17.00 5.23 -2.23
N LEU A 59 18.10 5.48 -2.95
CA LEU A 59 18.04 5.79 -4.40
C LEU A 59 17.58 4.58 -5.22
N LEU A 60 17.97 3.38 -4.82
CA LEU A 60 17.58 2.14 -5.51
C LEU A 60 16.09 1.84 -5.36
N PHE A 61 15.45 2.33 -4.28
CA PHE A 61 14.01 2.22 -4.04
C PHE A 61 13.17 3.35 -4.65
N LEU A 62 13.78 4.28 -5.38
CA LEU A 62 13.08 5.40 -6.03
C LEU A 62 12.02 4.93 -7.06
N ALA A 63 12.13 3.69 -7.55
CA ALA A 63 11.21 3.10 -8.51
C ALA A 63 9.76 3.16 -8.03
N ALA A 64 9.48 2.70 -6.80
CA ALA A 64 8.12 2.58 -6.27
C ALA A 64 7.36 3.93 -6.24
N PRO A 65 7.86 5.00 -5.59
CA PRO A 65 7.16 6.28 -5.55
C PRO A 65 7.06 6.95 -6.93
N LEU A 66 8.11 6.89 -7.76
CA LEU A 66 8.06 7.52 -9.08
C LEU A 66 7.10 6.81 -10.03
N THR A 67 7.08 5.49 -10.04
CA THR A 67 6.13 4.75 -10.89
C THR A 67 4.70 4.93 -10.40
N GLY A 68 4.47 4.96 -9.09
CA GLY A 68 3.16 5.30 -8.52
C GLY A 68 2.67 6.68 -8.98
N LEU A 69 3.55 7.68 -8.96
CA LEU A 69 3.22 9.04 -9.36
C LEU A 69 2.94 9.18 -10.86
N LEU A 70 3.72 8.52 -11.71
CA LEU A 70 3.68 8.68 -13.16
C LEU A 70 2.75 7.67 -13.84
N VAL A 71 2.83 6.40 -13.47
CA VAL A 71 2.14 5.31 -14.17
C VAL A 71 0.65 5.27 -13.79
N GLN A 72 0.31 5.43 -12.52
CA GLN A 72 -1.09 5.30 -12.08
C GLN A 72 -2.05 6.27 -12.78
N PRO A 73 -1.78 7.59 -12.90
CA PRO A 73 -2.67 8.50 -13.62
C PRO A 73 -2.79 8.17 -15.12
N ILE A 74 -1.69 7.76 -15.76
CA ILE A 74 -1.67 7.39 -17.17
C ILE A 74 -2.54 6.15 -17.41
N ILE A 75 -2.35 5.12 -16.59
CA ILE A 75 -3.09 3.86 -16.71
C ILE A 75 -4.56 4.04 -16.31
N GLY A 76 -4.84 4.84 -15.29
CA GLY A 76 -6.21 5.23 -14.94
C GLY A 76 -6.93 5.83 -16.16
N TYR A 77 -6.32 6.86 -16.74
CA TYR A 77 -6.85 7.53 -17.95
C TYR A 77 -7.03 6.59 -19.14
N LEU A 78 -6.04 5.75 -19.44
CA LEU A 78 -6.09 4.81 -20.56
C LEU A 78 -7.15 3.73 -20.31
N SER A 79 -7.20 3.16 -19.12
CA SER A 79 -8.14 2.09 -18.81
C SER A 79 -9.60 2.58 -18.77
N ASP A 80 -9.85 3.87 -18.47
CA ASP A 80 -11.19 4.46 -18.53
C ASP A 80 -11.72 4.57 -19.98
N ARG A 81 -10.84 4.71 -20.96
CA ARG A 81 -11.17 4.89 -22.38
C ARG A 81 -11.08 3.61 -23.22
N THR A 82 -10.52 2.55 -22.64
CA THR A 82 -10.39 1.25 -23.32
C THR A 82 -11.70 0.48 -23.18
N TRP A 83 -12.16 -0.11 -24.26
CA TRP A 83 -13.22 -1.12 -24.23
C TRP A 83 -13.00 -2.16 -25.34
N HIS A 84 -13.07 -3.42 -24.95
CA HIS A 84 -13.04 -4.53 -25.90
C HIS A 84 -14.14 -5.53 -25.54
N PRO A 85 -14.99 -5.97 -26.53
CA PRO A 85 -16.17 -6.81 -26.25
C PRO A 85 -15.85 -8.14 -25.52
N LYS A 86 -14.68 -8.74 -25.79
CA LYS A 86 -14.24 -9.99 -25.15
C LYS A 86 -13.40 -9.78 -23.90
N PHE A 87 -12.57 -8.74 -23.87
CA PHE A 87 -11.57 -8.54 -22.81
C PHE A 87 -12.01 -7.50 -21.75
N GLY A 88 -13.05 -6.73 -22.03
CA GLY A 88 -13.50 -5.68 -21.11
C GLY A 88 -12.67 -4.39 -21.20
N ARG A 89 -12.78 -3.58 -20.15
CA ARG A 89 -12.13 -2.27 -20.01
C ARG A 89 -10.84 -2.35 -19.18
N ARG A 90 -10.91 -2.97 -18.02
CA ARG A 90 -9.83 -3.02 -17.02
C ARG A 90 -8.97 -4.30 -17.14
N ARG A 91 -9.58 -5.41 -17.54
CA ARG A 91 -8.94 -6.75 -17.57
C ARG A 91 -7.69 -6.84 -18.46
N PRO A 92 -7.58 -6.18 -19.62
CA PRO A 92 -6.34 -6.20 -20.40
C PRO A 92 -5.14 -5.65 -19.62
N TYR A 93 -5.34 -4.60 -18.84
CA TYR A 93 -4.29 -4.00 -18.01
C TYR A 93 -3.87 -4.93 -16.87
N PHE A 94 -4.83 -5.60 -16.21
CA PHE A 94 -4.54 -6.63 -15.21
C PHE A 94 -3.65 -7.72 -15.78
N PHE A 95 -4.02 -8.23 -16.96
CA PHE A 95 -3.30 -9.30 -17.63
C PHE A 95 -1.86 -8.89 -17.98
N VAL A 96 -1.70 -7.77 -18.68
CA VAL A 96 -0.38 -7.25 -19.09
C VAL A 96 0.50 -6.97 -17.88
N GLY A 97 -0.06 -6.27 -16.88
CA GLY A 97 0.63 -5.97 -15.65
C GLY A 97 1.08 -7.24 -14.92
N ALA A 98 0.20 -8.24 -14.77
CA ALA A 98 0.53 -9.49 -14.09
C ALA A 98 1.60 -10.32 -14.84
N VAL A 99 1.50 -10.43 -16.15
CA VAL A 99 2.50 -11.18 -16.95
C VAL A 99 3.88 -10.55 -16.82
N LEU A 100 4.00 -9.24 -17.03
CA LEU A 100 5.30 -8.57 -17.03
C LEU A 100 5.88 -8.43 -15.61
N SER A 101 5.05 -8.21 -14.58
CA SER A 101 5.50 -8.28 -13.18
C SER A 101 5.98 -9.67 -12.80
N SER A 102 5.28 -10.73 -13.24
CA SER A 102 5.69 -12.11 -12.95
C SER A 102 7.00 -12.48 -13.64
N ILE A 103 7.23 -12.01 -14.86
CA ILE A 103 8.52 -12.16 -15.56
C ILE A 103 9.62 -11.45 -14.77
N ALA A 104 9.39 -10.22 -14.33
CA ALA A 104 10.35 -9.49 -13.51
C ALA A 104 10.67 -10.22 -12.21
N LEU A 105 9.66 -10.76 -11.51
CA LEU A 105 9.85 -11.58 -10.31
C LEU A 105 10.66 -12.85 -10.54
N ILE A 106 10.49 -13.52 -11.69
CA ILE A 106 11.26 -14.73 -12.04
C ILE A 106 12.73 -14.38 -12.30
N ILE A 107 12.99 -13.26 -12.97
CA ILE A 107 14.36 -12.87 -13.34
C ILE A 107 15.10 -12.22 -12.16
N MET A 108 14.40 -11.52 -11.27
CA MET A 108 14.96 -10.74 -10.15
C MET A 108 15.99 -11.53 -9.32
N PRO A 109 15.71 -12.76 -8.84
CA PRO A 109 16.66 -13.50 -8.00
C PRO A 109 17.87 -14.05 -8.76
N SER A 110 17.90 -13.92 -10.09
CA SER A 110 19.05 -14.27 -10.93
C SER A 110 19.91 -13.04 -11.28
N SER A 111 19.66 -11.89 -10.63
CA SER A 111 20.43 -10.67 -10.86
C SER A 111 21.89 -10.88 -10.47
N GLY A 112 22.78 -10.74 -11.45
CA GLY A 112 24.22 -10.81 -11.25
C GLY A 112 24.88 -9.48 -10.92
N SER A 113 24.11 -8.38 -10.87
CA SER A 113 24.60 -7.05 -10.54
C SER A 113 23.53 -6.20 -9.88
N LEU A 114 23.98 -5.21 -9.10
CA LEU A 114 23.12 -4.23 -8.43
C LEU A 114 22.20 -3.49 -9.40
N TRP A 115 22.74 -3.04 -10.53
CA TRP A 115 21.97 -2.28 -11.53
C TRP A 115 20.93 -3.13 -12.27
N MET A 116 21.21 -4.43 -12.43
CA MET A 116 20.23 -5.37 -12.98
C MET A 116 19.04 -5.54 -12.01
N ALA A 117 19.31 -5.73 -10.72
CA ALA A 117 18.26 -5.82 -9.71
C ALA A 117 17.45 -4.53 -9.61
N ALA A 118 18.10 -3.36 -9.62
CA ALA A 118 17.43 -2.07 -9.62
C ALA A 118 16.54 -1.89 -10.88
N GLY A 119 17.05 -2.19 -12.07
CA GLY A 119 16.28 -2.11 -13.32
C GLY A 119 15.06 -3.04 -13.30
N LEU A 120 15.20 -4.26 -12.79
CA LEU A 120 14.09 -5.20 -12.65
C LEU A 120 13.05 -4.72 -11.61
N LEU A 121 13.48 -4.02 -10.55
CA LEU A 121 12.55 -3.38 -9.61
C LEU A 121 11.72 -2.30 -10.31
N TRP A 122 12.33 -1.47 -11.16
CA TRP A 122 11.60 -0.50 -11.98
C TRP A 122 10.56 -1.19 -12.88
N VAL A 123 10.93 -2.28 -13.55
CA VAL A 123 9.99 -3.06 -14.38
C VAL A 123 8.85 -3.61 -13.53
N LEU A 124 9.16 -4.21 -12.38
CA LEU A 124 8.16 -4.76 -11.46
C LEU A 124 7.18 -3.69 -10.97
N ASP A 125 7.69 -2.53 -10.55
CA ASP A 125 6.87 -1.44 -10.03
C ASP A 125 6.01 -0.79 -11.12
N VAL A 126 6.54 -0.58 -12.33
CA VAL A 126 5.75 -0.08 -13.47
C VAL A 126 4.57 -1.01 -13.74
N PHE A 127 4.84 -2.30 -13.94
CA PHE A 127 3.78 -3.25 -14.32
C PHE A 127 2.90 -3.67 -13.15
N GLY A 128 3.41 -3.63 -11.93
CA GLY A 128 2.59 -3.73 -10.71
C GLY A 128 1.55 -2.61 -10.63
N ASN A 129 1.94 -1.37 -10.93
CA ASN A 129 1.02 -0.23 -10.98
C ASN A 129 0.07 -0.31 -12.18
N VAL A 130 0.51 -0.84 -13.34
CA VAL A 130 -0.36 -1.11 -14.50
C VAL A 130 -1.49 -2.08 -14.14
N ALA A 131 -1.23 -3.07 -13.29
CA ALA A 131 -2.27 -3.98 -12.79
C ALA A 131 -3.12 -3.34 -11.69
N MET A 132 -2.49 -2.69 -10.70
CA MET A 132 -3.13 -2.26 -9.45
C MET A 132 -4.15 -1.14 -9.64
N GLU A 133 -3.84 -0.13 -10.45
CA GLU A 133 -4.70 1.05 -10.58
C GLU A 133 -6.07 0.72 -11.18
N PRO A 134 -6.16 0.02 -12.33
CA PRO A 134 -7.46 -0.40 -12.84
C PRO A 134 -8.18 -1.39 -11.90
N PHE A 135 -7.43 -2.17 -11.10
CA PHE A 135 -8.00 -3.11 -10.13
C PHE A 135 -8.77 -2.39 -9.02
N ARG A 136 -8.24 -1.27 -8.52
CA ARG A 136 -8.94 -0.43 -7.52
C ARG A 136 -10.26 0.12 -8.09
N ALA A 137 -10.21 0.66 -9.30
CA ALA A 137 -11.40 1.17 -9.98
C ALA A 137 -12.44 0.07 -10.26
N PHE A 138 -11.98 -1.16 -10.53
CA PHE A 138 -12.82 -2.31 -10.84
C PHE A 138 -13.81 -2.65 -9.72
N VAL A 139 -13.43 -2.50 -8.45
CA VAL A 139 -14.32 -2.71 -7.30
C VAL A 139 -15.50 -1.74 -7.36
N ALA A 140 -15.23 -0.46 -7.60
CA ALA A 140 -16.26 0.56 -7.72
C ALA A 140 -17.10 0.39 -8.99
N ASP A 141 -16.50 -0.05 -10.10
CA ASP A 141 -17.21 -0.31 -11.36
C ASP A 141 -18.22 -1.45 -11.24
N LYS A 142 -17.91 -2.48 -10.44
CA LYS A 142 -18.69 -3.71 -10.35
C LYS A 142 -19.76 -3.70 -9.27
N LEU A 143 -19.54 -3.04 -8.16
CA LEU A 143 -20.41 -3.12 -6.99
C LEU A 143 -21.41 -1.94 -6.95
N PRO A 144 -22.67 -2.19 -6.56
CA PRO A 144 -23.59 -1.13 -6.17
C PRO A 144 -23.14 -0.48 -4.86
N ASP A 145 -23.58 0.74 -4.60
CA ASP A 145 -23.17 1.52 -3.42
C ASP A 145 -23.39 0.78 -2.11
N SER A 146 -24.49 0.03 -2.01
CA SER A 146 -24.82 -0.81 -0.84
C SER A 146 -23.83 -1.96 -0.57
N GLN A 147 -22.96 -2.30 -1.53
CA GLN A 147 -21.97 -3.38 -1.39
C GLN A 147 -20.52 -2.88 -1.48
N LEU A 148 -20.27 -1.60 -1.76
CA LEU A 148 -18.92 -1.05 -1.89
C LEU A 148 -18.06 -1.33 -0.65
N ASN A 149 -18.62 -1.13 0.54
CA ASN A 149 -17.91 -1.39 1.79
C ASN A 149 -17.47 -2.86 1.90
N ARG A 150 -18.32 -3.82 1.54
CA ARG A 150 -17.98 -5.26 1.51
C ARG A 150 -16.87 -5.56 0.50
N GLY A 151 -16.90 -4.89 -0.66
CA GLY A 151 -15.84 -5.03 -1.68
C GLY A 151 -14.48 -4.55 -1.17
N PHE A 152 -14.42 -3.38 -0.54
CA PHE A 152 -13.18 -2.85 0.01
C PHE A 152 -12.66 -3.64 1.22
N ILE A 153 -13.54 -4.17 2.07
CA ILE A 153 -13.15 -5.09 3.15
C ILE A 153 -12.51 -6.36 2.58
N MET A 154 -13.14 -6.96 1.55
CA MET A 154 -12.60 -8.15 0.91
C MET A 154 -11.26 -7.86 0.21
N GLN A 155 -11.13 -6.71 -0.44
CA GLN A 155 -9.85 -6.24 -0.99
C GLN A 155 -8.78 -6.15 0.10
N SER A 156 -9.08 -5.53 1.23
CA SER A 156 -8.13 -5.38 2.35
C SER A 156 -7.72 -6.73 2.94
N LEU A 157 -8.65 -7.68 3.02
CA LEU A 157 -8.36 -9.06 3.44
C LEU A 157 -7.37 -9.74 2.49
N MET A 158 -7.60 -9.66 1.17
CA MET A 158 -6.71 -10.25 0.18
C MET A 158 -5.33 -9.60 0.18
N ILE A 159 -5.26 -8.28 0.35
CA ILE A 159 -4.01 -7.52 0.52
C ILE A 159 -3.25 -8.01 1.76
N GLY A 160 -3.92 -8.10 2.91
CA GLY A 160 -3.30 -8.54 4.16
C GLY A 160 -2.77 -9.97 4.09
N LEU A 161 -3.55 -10.89 3.50
CA LEU A 161 -3.12 -12.29 3.30
C LEU A 161 -1.92 -12.38 2.35
N GLY A 162 -1.97 -11.68 1.21
CA GLY A 162 -0.89 -11.67 0.23
C GLY A 162 0.42 -11.16 0.84
N GLY A 163 0.37 -10.02 1.53
CA GLY A 163 1.52 -9.41 2.18
C GLY A 163 2.12 -10.26 3.29
N SER A 164 1.27 -10.85 4.14
CA SER A 164 1.72 -11.70 5.24
C SER A 164 2.43 -12.96 4.72
N ILE A 165 1.85 -13.65 3.76
CA ILE A 165 2.43 -14.88 3.20
C ILE A 165 3.71 -14.58 2.42
N ALA A 166 3.74 -13.47 1.65
CA ALA A 166 4.92 -13.04 0.92
C ALA A 166 6.11 -12.76 1.83
N SER A 167 5.88 -11.93 2.85
CA SER A 167 6.95 -11.54 3.79
C SER A 167 7.48 -12.72 4.61
N ALA A 168 6.60 -13.67 4.97
CA ALA A 168 6.99 -14.87 5.71
C ALA A 168 7.64 -15.94 4.82
N SER A 169 7.51 -15.88 3.49
CA SER A 169 7.86 -16.99 2.60
C SER A 169 9.33 -17.44 2.68
N PRO A 170 10.36 -16.56 2.79
CA PRO A 170 11.75 -17.04 2.95
C PRO A 170 11.96 -17.78 4.26
N TRP A 171 11.33 -17.32 5.35
CA TRP A 171 11.41 -17.99 6.65
C TRP A 171 10.73 -19.37 6.61
N VAL A 172 9.54 -19.47 6.01
CA VAL A 172 8.81 -20.75 5.84
C VAL A 172 9.62 -21.74 5.03
N LEU A 173 10.19 -21.30 3.91
CA LEU A 173 11.04 -22.14 3.06
C LEU A 173 12.27 -22.65 3.82
N ARG A 174 12.90 -21.80 4.63
CA ARG A 174 14.04 -22.18 5.46
C ARG A 174 13.66 -23.19 6.54
N ASN A 175 12.63 -22.89 7.33
CA ASN A 175 12.37 -23.63 8.57
C ASN A 175 11.49 -24.87 8.38
N TRP A 176 10.60 -24.88 7.37
CA TRP A 176 9.70 -26.01 7.12
C TRP A 176 10.18 -26.88 5.97
N PHE A 177 10.79 -26.28 4.94
CA PHE A 177 11.24 -26.98 3.75
C PHE A 177 12.78 -27.15 3.68
N HIS A 178 13.51 -26.64 4.68
CA HIS A 178 14.95 -26.73 4.79
C HIS A 178 15.75 -26.18 3.59
N VAL A 179 15.17 -25.20 2.87
CA VAL A 179 15.84 -24.53 1.77
C VAL A 179 16.95 -23.63 2.32
N GLN A 180 18.11 -23.64 1.67
CA GLN A 180 19.25 -22.83 2.11
C GLN A 180 18.97 -21.35 2.06
N ASN A 181 19.33 -20.62 3.12
CA ASN A 181 19.16 -19.17 3.26
C ASN A 181 20.49 -18.40 3.22
N THR A 182 21.57 -19.08 2.89
CA THR A 182 22.93 -18.53 2.67
C THR A 182 23.41 -18.90 1.27
N ALA A 183 24.26 -18.05 0.70
CA ALA A 183 24.89 -18.28 -0.59
C ALA A 183 26.31 -17.68 -0.61
N ALA A 184 27.06 -17.95 -1.67
CA ALA A 184 28.33 -17.30 -1.89
C ALA A 184 28.17 -15.78 -2.09
N LYS A 185 29.22 -15.00 -1.84
CA LYS A 185 29.21 -13.55 -1.98
C LYS A 185 28.69 -13.12 -3.37
N GLY A 186 27.77 -12.18 -3.38
CA GLY A 186 27.15 -11.67 -4.60
C GLY A 186 26.08 -12.60 -5.21
N ILE A 187 25.70 -13.67 -4.52
CA ILE A 187 24.67 -14.62 -4.97
C ILE A 187 23.47 -14.54 -4.01
N ILE A 188 22.27 -14.41 -4.56
CA ILE A 188 21.02 -14.39 -3.79
C ILE A 188 20.72 -15.82 -3.30
N ALA A 189 20.36 -15.97 -2.03
CA ALA A 189 20.11 -17.26 -1.41
C ALA A 189 18.87 -17.96 -2.00
N ASP A 190 18.86 -19.29 -1.98
CA ASP A 190 17.85 -20.10 -2.66
C ASP A 190 16.44 -19.93 -2.04
N ASN A 191 16.33 -19.76 -0.72
CA ASN A 191 15.04 -19.48 -0.08
C ASN A 191 14.40 -18.18 -0.60
N VAL A 192 15.20 -17.17 -0.91
CA VAL A 192 14.72 -15.93 -1.52
C VAL A 192 14.34 -16.19 -2.99
N LYS A 193 15.15 -16.89 -3.76
CA LYS A 193 14.83 -17.25 -5.16
C LYS A 193 13.51 -17.97 -5.25
N PHE A 194 13.31 -19.01 -4.45
CA PHE A 194 12.06 -19.77 -4.45
C PHE A 194 10.87 -18.91 -3.99
N SER A 195 11.06 -18.00 -3.03
CA SER A 195 10.01 -17.04 -2.65
C SER A 195 9.56 -16.17 -3.82
N PHE A 196 10.50 -15.69 -4.64
CA PHE A 196 10.20 -14.90 -5.83
C PHE A 196 9.51 -15.73 -6.92
N TYR A 197 9.88 -16.99 -7.12
CA TYR A 197 9.19 -17.88 -8.08
C TYR A 197 7.78 -18.20 -7.63
N ILE A 198 7.56 -18.46 -6.34
CA ILE A 198 6.25 -18.66 -5.74
C ILE A 198 5.43 -17.36 -5.88
N GLY A 199 6.06 -16.21 -5.62
CA GLY A 199 5.43 -14.89 -5.79
C GLY A 199 4.99 -14.62 -7.23
N ALA A 200 5.84 -14.94 -8.19
CA ALA A 200 5.48 -14.84 -9.62
C ALA A 200 4.29 -15.72 -9.99
N PHE A 201 4.27 -16.96 -9.48
CA PHE A 201 3.15 -17.89 -9.68
C PHE A 201 1.85 -17.34 -9.07
N PHE A 202 1.88 -16.91 -7.81
CA PHE A 202 0.68 -16.39 -7.15
C PHE A 202 0.22 -15.05 -7.75
N PHE A 203 1.14 -14.18 -8.15
CA PHE A 203 0.79 -12.94 -8.83
C PHE A 203 0.01 -13.24 -10.12
N LEU A 204 0.59 -14.06 -10.97
CA LEU A 204 -0.02 -14.41 -12.26
C LEU A 204 -1.34 -15.18 -12.05
N ALA A 205 -1.32 -16.24 -11.26
CA ALA A 205 -2.46 -17.12 -11.05
C ALA A 205 -3.66 -16.39 -10.43
N ALA A 206 -3.43 -15.55 -9.40
CA ALA A 206 -4.49 -14.81 -8.74
C ALA A 206 -5.13 -13.75 -9.65
N VAL A 207 -4.32 -13.03 -10.42
CA VAL A 207 -4.85 -12.05 -11.38
C VAL A 207 -5.59 -12.74 -12.52
N LEU A 208 -5.03 -13.81 -13.09
CA LEU A 208 -5.69 -14.59 -14.13
C LEU A 208 -7.00 -15.18 -13.63
N TYR A 209 -7.03 -15.70 -12.40
CA TYR A 209 -8.28 -16.20 -11.80
C TYR A 209 -9.34 -15.11 -11.79
N THR A 210 -9.04 -13.90 -11.32
CA THR A 210 -9.99 -12.78 -11.35
C THR A 210 -10.38 -12.40 -12.78
N VAL A 211 -9.45 -12.35 -13.72
CA VAL A 211 -9.70 -12.02 -15.13
C VAL A 211 -10.68 -13.00 -15.77
N PHE A 212 -10.56 -14.29 -15.48
CA PHE A 212 -11.42 -15.32 -16.09
C PHE A 212 -12.76 -15.49 -15.36
N THR A 213 -12.81 -15.29 -14.04
CA THR A 213 -14.02 -15.51 -13.26
C THR A 213 -14.94 -14.31 -13.18
N THR A 214 -14.43 -13.09 -13.45
CA THR A 214 -15.20 -11.85 -13.30
C THR A 214 -15.32 -11.13 -14.64
N LYS A 215 -16.55 -10.97 -15.12
CA LYS A 215 -16.87 -10.22 -16.35
C LYS A 215 -17.13 -8.75 -16.02
N GLU A 216 -16.78 -7.85 -16.91
CA GLU A 216 -17.08 -6.42 -16.82
C GLU A 216 -18.45 -6.09 -17.44
N TYR A 217 -19.04 -4.97 -16.99
CA TYR A 217 -20.26 -4.46 -17.60
C TYR A 217 -19.89 -3.64 -18.86
N PRO A 218 -20.69 -3.74 -19.95
CA PRO A 218 -20.54 -2.86 -21.11
C PRO A 218 -20.62 -1.37 -20.68
N PRO A 219 -19.92 -0.45 -21.36
CA PRO A 219 -19.99 0.97 -21.05
C PRO A 219 -21.40 1.57 -21.10
N ALA A 220 -22.27 1.00 -21.94
CA ALA A 220 -23.67 1.42 -22.04
C ALA A 220 -24.48 1.12 -20.78
N ASP A 221 -24.06 0.15 -19.96
CA ASP A 221 -24.72 -0.28 -18.73
C ASP A 221 -24.18 0.47 -17.49
N LEU A 222 -23.13 1.29 -17.67
CA LEU A 222 -22.56 2.09 -16.59
C LEU A 222 -23.25 3.45 -16.52
N PRO A 223 -23.52 4.01 -15.32
CA PRO A 223 -23.99 5.37 -15.21
C PRO A 223 -23.04 6.31 -15.96
N HIS A 224 -23.57 7.05 -16.92
CA HIS A 224 -22.80 8.05 -17.63
C HIS A 224 -22.52 9.19 -16.64
N ASP A 225 -21.29 9.30 -16.19
CA ASP A 225 -20.81 10.53 -15.58
C ASP A 225 -20.69 11.59 -16.70
N GLU A 226 -21.75 12.37 -16.92
CA GLU A 226 -21.75 13.51 -17.85
C GLU A 226 -20.60 14.49 -17.57
N LYS A 227 -20.11 14.52 -16.31
CA LYS A 227 -18.95 15.30 -15.89
C LYS A 227 -17.59 14.80 -16.44
N ALA A 228 -17.48 13.54 -16.82
CA ALA A 228 -16.26 13.03 -17.46
C ALA A 228 -16.09 13.52 -18.90
N GLN A 229 -17.16 13.95 -19.57
CA GLN A 229 -17.10 14.49 -20.92
C GLN A 229 -16.75 15.98 -20.98
N GLU A 230 -17.02 16.76 -19.93
CA GLU A 230 -16.67 18.18 -19.88
C GLU A 230 -15.18 18.48 -19.62
N SER A 231 -14.39 17.49 -19.25
CA SER A 231 -12.94 17.63 -19.04
C SER A 231 -12.13 17.63 -20.34
N ASN A 232 -12.64 18.19 -21.42
CA ASN A 232 -11.89 18.46 -22.65
C ASN A 232 -10.99 19.72 -22.55
N LYS A 233 -10.67 20.16 -21.36
CA LYS A 233 -9.57 21.12 -21.12
C LYS A 233 -8.27 20.37 -21.38
N GLY A 234 -7.56 20.72 -22.46
CA GLY A 234 -6.26 20.10 -22.77
C GLY A 234 -5.32 20.11 -21.56
N ILE A 235 -4.20 19.35 -21.66
CA ILE A 235 -3.23 19.12 -20.56
C ILE A 235 -2.88 20.41 -19.79
N GLY A 236 -2.78 21.57 -20.45
CA GLY A 236 -2.53 22.87 -19.82
C GLY A 236 -3.64 23.34 -18.89
N GLY A 237 -4.90 23.06 -19.21
CA GLY A 237 -6.05 23.39 -18.36
C GLY A 237 -6.09 22.56 -17.09
N GLY A 238 -5.74 21.27 -17.18
CA GLY A 238 -5.65 20.35 -16.04
C GLY A 238 -4.54 20.76 -15.06
N VAL A 239 -3.37 21.10 -15.54
CA VAL A 239 -2.24 21.55 -14.69
C VAL A 239 -2.60 22.86 -13.97
N SER A 240 -3.22 23.82 -14.66
CA SER A 240 -3.69 25.09 -14.03
C SER A 240 -4.72 24.83 -12.94
N GLU A 241 -5.63 23.87 -13.15
CA GLU A 241 -6.65 23.53 -12.16
C GLU A 241 -6.05 22.83 -10.94
N ILE A 242 -5.07 21.94 -11.10
CA ILE A 242 -4.32 21.32 -10.00
C ILE A 242 -3.58 22.38 -9.18
N LEU A 243 -2.84 23.28 -9.84
CA LEU A 243 -2.10 24.36 -9.16
C LEU A 243 -3.02 25.31 -8.39
N SER A 244 -4.18 25.66 -8.98
CA SER A 244 -5.17 26.47 -8.28
C SER A 244 -5.79 25.73 -7.09
N SER A 245 -6.01 24.41 -7.21
CA SER A 245 -6.54 23.58 -6.13
C SER A 245 -5.52 23.41 -4.98
N ILE A 246 -4.23 23.30 -5.29
CA ILE A 246 -3.15 23.31 -4.27
C ILE A 246 -3.17 24.64 -3.50
N ARG A 247 -3.29 25.77 -4.20
CA ARG A 247 -3.34 27.10 -3.56
C ARG A 247 -4.59 27.27 -2.68
N ASN A 248 -5.72 26.73 -3.12
CA ASN A 248 -7.02 26.80 -2.44
C ASN A 248 -7.30 25.59 -1.53
N MET A 249 -6.29 24.79 -1.21
CA MET A 249 -6.42 23.59 -0.38
C MET A 249 -7.04 23.94 0.99
N PRO A 250 -8.07 23.20 1.43
CA PRO A 250 -8.69 23.39 2.74
C PRO A 250 -7.66 23.36 3.88
N PRO A 251 -7.75 24.24 4.90
CA PRO A 251 -6.75 24.30 5.98
C PRO A 251 -6.54 22.97 6.71
N LYS A 252 -7.61 22.23 6.98
CA LYS A 252 -7.52 20.89 7.62
C LYS A 252 -6.75 19.90 6.74
N MET A 253 -6.97 19.92 5.42
CA MET A 253 -6.24 19.08 4.48
C MET A 253 -4.74 19.41 4.45
N ARG A 254 -4.35 20.70 4.50
CA ARG A 254 -2.93 21.08 4.55
C ARG A 254 -2.21 20.47 5.75
N ILE A 255 -2.85 20.45 6.92
CA ILE A 255 -2.27 19.87 8.14
C ILE A 255 -2.19 18.36 8.02
N ILE A 256 -3.26 17.69 7.54
CA ILE A 256 -3.23 16.23 7.33
C ILE A 256 -2.17 15.84 6.29
N SER A 257 -2.02 16.63 5.23
CA SER A 257 -0.94 16.45 4.24
C SER A 257 0.45 16.55 4.87
N LEU A 258 0.64 17.51 5.81
CA LEU A 258 1.89 17.64 6.55
C LEU A 258 2.14 16.45 7.50
N VAL A 259 1.11 15.90 8.11
CA VAL A 259 1.21 14.63 8.88
C VAL A 259 1.70 13.51 7.99
N GLN A 260 1.09 13.33 6.81
CA GLN A 260 1.51 12.31 5.84
C GLN A 260 2.96 12.53 5.37
N PHE A 261 3.34 13.78 5.15
CA PHE A 261 4.70 14.15 4.73
C PHE A 261 5.79 13.61 5.67
N PHE A 262 5.54 13.54 6.97
CA PHE A 262 6.49 12.97 7.94
C PHE A 262 6.26 11.48 8.21
N THR A 263 5.04 10.98 8.07
CA THR A 263 4.70 9.59 8.37
C THR A 263 5.29 8.62 7.34
N TRP A 264 5.12 8.92 6.04
CA TRP A 264 5.51 8.00 4.98
C TRP A 264 7.02 7.79 4.84
N PRO A 265 7.88 8.81 4.89
CA PRO A 265 9.32 8.59 4.94
C PRO A 265 9.75 7.74 6.14
N GLY A 266 9.05 7.88 7.28
CA GLY A 266 9.31 7.05 8.46
C GLY A 266 9.14 5.56 8.18
N LEU A 267 8.07 5.17 7.53
CA LEU A 267 7.83 3.78 7.10
C LEU A 267 8.79 3.36 5.99
N PHE A 268 9.09 4.26 5.07
CA PHE A 268 10.01 4.00 3.97
C PHE A 268 11.40 3.61 4.46
N LEU A 269 11.92 4.34 5.48
CA LEU A 269 13.19 4.00 6.12
C LEU A 269 13.15 2.62 6.80
N MET A 270 12.03 2.24 7.40
CA MET A 270 11.84 0.89 7.91
C MET A 270 11.95 -0.14 6.78
N TRP A 271 11.21 0.02 5.70
CA TRP A 271 11.25 -0.94 4.59
C TRP A 271 12.62 -1.04 3.93
N PHE A 272 13.40 0.05 3.90
CA PHE A 272 14.75 0.02 3.34
C PHE A 272 15.75 -0.73 4.20
N TYR A 273 15.73 -0.49 5.50
CA TYR A 273 16.84 -0.83 6.37
C TYR A 273 16.53 -1.92 7.39
N TYR A 274 15.27 -2.16 7.74
CA TYR A 274 14.89 -3.03 8.86
C TYR A 274 15.46 -4.45 8.74
N ALA A 275 15.26 -5.12 7.60
CA ALA A 275 15.68 -6.51 7.44
C ALA A 275 17.19 -6.67 7.59
N VAL A 276 17.95 -5.74 7.01
CA VAL A 276 19.41 -5.73 7.09
C VAL A 276 19.90 -5.31 8.49
N ALA A 277 19.23 -4.32 9.12
CA ALA A 277 19.55 -3.93 10.49
C ALA A 277 19.33 -5.08 11.48
N VAL A 278 18.24 -5.84 11.35
CA VAL A 278 17.98 -7.03 12.17
C VAL A 278 19.09 -8.06 11.98
N ALA A 279 19.51 -8.33 10.74
CA ALA A 279 20.56 -9.31 10.46
C ALA A 279 21.90 -8.93 11.09
N TYR A 280 22.36 -7.71 10.92
CA TYR A 280 23.66 -7.28 11.45
C TYR A 280 23.61 -6.98 12.96
N ASN A 281 22.60 -6.26 13.45
CA ASN A 281 22.59 -5.75 14.81
C ASN A 281 21.94 -6.70 15.83
N ILE A 282 20.93 -7.50 15.43
CA ILE A 282 20.20 -8.40 16.35
C ILE A 282 20.73 -9.84 16.24
N PHE A 283 21.00 -10.32 15.03
CA PHE A 283 21.53 -11.66 14.81
C PHE A 283 23.06 -11.70 14.80
N GLY A 284 23.74 -10.55 14.81
CA GLY A 284 25.19 -10.46 14.92
C GLY A 284 25.93 -10.94 13.67
N ALA A 285 25.33 -10.80 12.48
CA ALA A 285 26.02 -11.11 11.25
C ALA A 285 27.27 -10.23 11.07
N THR A 286 28.35 -10.80 10.58
CA THR A 286 29.59 -10.10 10.27
C THR A 286 29.76 -9.87 8.77
N SER A 287 29.05 -10.65 7.96
CA SER A 287 29.00 -10.55 6.50
C SER A 287 27.66 -11.01 5.96
N ASP A 288 27.40 -10.67 4.70
CA ASP A 288 26.22 -11.09 3.93
C ASP A 288 26.19 -12.61 3.61
N THR A 289 27.31 -13.29 3.78
CA THR A 289 27.46 -14.75 3.57
C THR A 289 27.26 -15.55 4.86
N ASP A 290 27.15 -14.89 6.01
CA ASP A 290 26.96 -15.55 7.30
C ASP A 290 25.57 -16.21 7.41
N ALA A 291 25.52 -17.35 8.10
CA ALA A 291 24.25 -17.95 8.48
C ALA A 291 23.39 -17.02 9.35
N ALA A 292 24.03 -16.18 10.18
CA ALA A 292 23.37 -15.16 10.99
C ALA A 292 22.67 -14.12 10.11
N PHE A 293 23.26 -13.70 8.98
CA PHE A 293 22.63 -12.78 8.02
C PHE A 293 21.36 -13.42 7.42
N GLY A 294 21.47 -14.64 6.90
CA GLY A 294 20.33 -15.36 6.35
C GLY A 294 19.20 -15.54 7.37
N ASN A 295 19.52 -15.99 8.58
CA ASN A 295 18.54 -16.19 9.64
C ASN A 295 17.91 -14.86 10.10
N GLY A 296 18.69 -13.78 10.18
CA GLY A 296 18.22 -12.47 10.62
C GLY A 296 17.25 -11.83 9.61
N LYS A 297 17.60 -11.86 8.30
CA LYS A 297 16.69 -11.34 7.27
C LYS A 297 15.40 -12.16 7.16
N ASP A 298 15.48 -13.49 7.31
CA ASP A 298 14.30 -14.35 7.26
C ASP A 298 13.40 -14.10 8.47
N PHE A 299 13.98 -13.91 9.65
CA PHE A 299 13.23 -13.55 10.86
C PHE A 299 12.62 -12.14 10.76
N ALA A 300 13.33 -11.19 10.16
CA ALA A 300 12.78 -9.88 9.86
C ALA A 300 11.55 -9.98 8.93
N GLY A 301 11.62 -10.79 7.88
CA GLY A 301 10.50 -11.09 6.99
C GLY A 301 9.29 -11.67 7.75
N LEU A 302 9.52 -12.57 8.71
CA LEU A 302 8.47 -13.12 9.57
C LEU A 302 7.82 -12.04 10.44
N THR A 303 8.60 -11.13 11.02
CA THR A 303 8.07 -10.03 11.84
C THR A 303 7.35 -8.97 10.99
N LEU A 304 7.77 -8.77 9.74
CA LEU A 304 7.02 -7.97 8.74
C LEU A 304 5.70 -8.65 8.32
N ALA A 305 5.67 -9.97 8.21
CA ALA A 305 4.42 -10.71 8.03
C ALA A 305 3.47 -10.50 9.21
N TYR A 306 4.02 -10.59 10.42
CA TYR A 306 3.25 -10.41 11.65
C TYR A 306 2.64 -9.00 11.77
N TYR A 307 3.37 -7.93 11.44
CA TYR A 307 2.79 -6.59 11.51
C TYR A 307 1.61 -6.41 10.53
N ASN A 308 1.64 -7.05 9.37
CA ASN A 308 0.52 -7.05 8.43
C ASN A 308 -0.73 -7.73 9.04
N VAL A 309 -0.54 -8.85 9.77
CA VAL A 309 -1.63 -9.50 10.51
C VAL A 309 -2.18 -8.58 11.60
N VAL A 310 -1.30 -7.94 12.39
CA VAL A 310 -1.72 -6.97 13.41
C VAL A 310 -2.50 -5.81 12.79
N THR A 311 -2.02 -5.27 11.67
CA THR A 311 -2.69 -4.21 10.92
C THR A 311 -4.12 -4.62 10.54
N PHE A 312 -4.27 -5.81 9.98
CA PHE A 312 -5.57 -6.34 9.57
C PHE A 312 -6.51 -6.49 10.77
N LEU A 313 -6.06 -7.13 11.85
CA LEU A 313 -6.87 -7.34 13.05
C LEU A 313 -7.24 -6.02 13.73
N PHE A 314 -6.28 -5.10 13.82
CA PHE A 314 -6.51 -3.81 14.47
C PHE A 314 -7.45 -2.89 13.68
N ALA A 315 -7.50 -3.05 12.35
CA ALA A 315 -8.43 -2.30 11.49
C ALA A 315 -9.91 -2.47 11.89
N PHE A 316 -10.29 -3.62 12.49
CA PHE A 316 -11.64 -3.84 13.00
C PHE A 316 -11.92 -3.10 14.32
N VAL A 317 -10.90 -2.88 15.12
CA VAL A 317 -11.02 -2.21 16.43
C VAL A 317 -10.89 -0.71 16.30
N LEU A 318 -10.17 -0.24 15.29
CA LEU A 318 -9.81 1.15 15.08
C LEU A 318 -11.02 2.11 14.99
N PRO A 319 -12.12 1.81 14.25
CA PRO A 319 -13.30 2.67 14.22
C PRO A 319 -13.90 2.87 15.61
N TYR A 320 -14.02 1.82 16.41
CA TYR A 320 -14.57 1.90 17.76
C TYR A 320 -13.73 2.79 18.70
N ILE A 321 -12.40 2.75 18.56
CA ILE A 321 -11.50 3.66 19.28
C ILE A 321 -11.70 5.10 18.80
N ALA A 322 -11.81 5.29 17.47
CA ALA A 322 -11.98 6.60 16.86
C ALA A 322 -13.32 7.27 17.25
N ASP A 323 -14.39 6.48 17.41
CA ASP A 323 -15.69 6.98 17.88
C ASP A 323 -15.63 7.49 19.33
N LYS A 324 -14.80 6.86 20.19
CA LYS A 324 -14.64 7.26 21.60
C LYS A 324 -13.66 8.41 21.81
N LEU A 325 -12.51 8.38 21.15
CA LEU A 325 -11.42 9.33 21.38
C LEU A 325 -11.38 10.48 20.35
N GLY A 326 -12.15 10.36 19.26
CA GLY A 326 -12.02 11.21 18.08
C GLY A 326 -10.91 10.70 17.13
N ARG A 327 -11.09 11.00 15.84
CA ARG A 327 -10.18 10.51 14.78
C ARG A 327 -8.76 11.04 14.93
N LYS A 328 -8.63 12.31 15.29
CA LYS A 328 -7.36 13.00 15.51
C LYS A 328 -6.54 12.35 16.62
N ALA A 329 -7.12 12.20 17.81
CA ALA A 329 -6.44 11.63 18.97
C ALA A 329 -6.06 10.17 18.71
N THR A 330 -6.97 9.40 18.13
CA THR A 330 -6.71 8.00 17.74
C THR A 330 -5.54 7.89 16.79
N HIS A 331 -5.49 8.72 15.73
CA HIS A 331 -4.38 8.69 14.78
C HIS A 331 -3.05 9.08 15.43
N ALA A 332 -3.03 10.14 16.24
CA ALA A 332 -1.83 10.57 16.94
C ALA A 332 -1.30 9.48 17.91
N ILE A 333 -2.19 8.84 18.67
CA ILE A 333 -1.81 7.75 19.58
C ILE A 333 -1.25 6.56 18.78
N CYS A 334 -1.89 6.15 17.70
CA CYS A 334 -1.41 5.05 16.87
C CYS A 334 -0.02 5.37 16.26
N LEU A 335 0.22 6.61 15.82
CA LEU A 335 1.54 7.03 15.33
C LEU A 335 2.60 6.98 16.43
N LEU A 336 2.27 7.40 17.67
CA LEU A 336 3.21 7.31 18.80
C LEU A 336 3.53 5.85 19.16
N ILE A 337 2.56 4.96 19.11
CA ILE A 337 2.76 3.52 19.34
C ILE A 337 3.67 2.94 18.25
N GLY A 338 3.45 3.30 16.97
CA GLY A 338 4.32 2.88 15.89
C GLY A 338 5.74 3.44 16.00
N ALA A 339 5.86 4.70 16.38
CA ALA A 339 7.14 5.35 16.64
C ALA A 339 7.92 4.64 17.76
N ALA A 340 7.25 4.34 18.88
CA ALA A 340 7.84 3.54 19.97
C ALA A 340 8.29 2.17 19.47
N GLY A 341 7.50 1.52 18.60
CA GLY A 341 7.86 0.26 17.95
C GLY A 341 9.17 0.38 17.16
N LEU A 342 9.28 1.37 16.25
CA LEU A 342 10.49 1.56 15.43
C LEU A 342 11.72 1.95 16.26
N ILE A 343 11.56 2.82 17.25
CA ILE A 343 12.67 3.27 18.10
C ILE A 343 13.15 2.11 18.98
N SER A 344 12.24 1.30 19.51
CA SER A 344 12.58 0.20 20.41
C SER A 344 13.36 -0.93 19.75
N VAL A 345 13.34 -1.05 18.42
CA VAL A 345 14.18 -2.03 17.69
C VAL A 345 15.65 -1.93 18.07
N ALA A 346 16.15 -0.72 18.32
CA ALA A 346 17.56 -0.51 18.70
C ALA A 346 17.94 -1.03 20.11
N PHE A 347 16.94 -1.28 20.95
CA PHE A 347 17.14 -1.76 22.33
C PHE A 347 16.80 -3.24 22.49
N VAL A 348 16.52 -3.93 21.38
CA VAL A 348 16.18 -5.35 21.39
C VAL A 348 17.43 -6.19 21.60
N HIS A 349 17.40 -7.03 22.64
CA HIS A 349 18.44 -8.02 22.93
C HIS A 349 17.93 -9.45 22.65
N ASP A 350 16.62 -9.70 22.85
CA ASP A 350 15.98 -10.95 22.45
C ASP A 350 15.20 -10.73 21.14
N ARG A 351 15.56 -11.49 20.09
CA ARG A 351 14.90 -11.40 18.79
C ARG A 351 13.37 -11.47 18.84
N ASN A 352 12.79 -12.19 19.83
CA ASN A 352 11.34 -12.32 19.95
C ASN A 352 10.67 -10.99 20.35
N MET A 353 11.40 -10.04 20.95
CA MET A 353 10.90 -8.70 21.22
C MET A 353 10.60 -7.91 19.96
N LEU A 354 11.15 -8.31 18.81
CA LEU A 354 10.80 -7.70 17.52
C LEU A 354 9.31 -7.84 17.18
N PHE A 355 8.63 -8.89 17.64
CA PHE A 355 7.18 -9.00 17.50
C PHE A 355 6.44 -7.90 18.27
N VAL A 356 6.91 -7.54 19.46
CA VAL A 356 6.34 -6.43 20.23
C VAL A 356 6.57 -5.10 19.52
N CYS A 357 7.79 -4.87 18.99
CA CYS A 357 8.10 -3.69 18.19
C CYS A 357 7.17 -3.59 16.96
N MET A 358 7.02 -4.70 16.23
CA MET A 358 6.20 -4.75 15.03
C MET A 358 4.67 -4.71 15.31
N THR A 359 4.23 -5.07 16.53
CA THR A 359 2.84 -4.81 16.96
C THR A 359 2.55 -3.30 16.93
N GLY A 360 3.46 -2.49 17.47
CA GLY A 360 3.32 -1.02 17.43
C GLY A 360 3.24 -0.50 15.99
N VAL A 361 4.10 -0.98 15.12
CA VAL A 361 4.11 -0.60 13.69
C VAL A 361 2.81 -1.01 13.00
N GLY A 362 2.30 -2.22 13.27
CA GLY A 362 1.03 -2.70 12.70
C GLY A 362 -0.17 -1.86 13.10
N ILE A 363 -0.24 -1.44 14.37
CA ILE A 363 -1.25 -0.50 14.89
C ILE A 363 -1.18 0.84 14.16
N ALA A 364 0.02 1.40 14.00
CA ALA A 364 0.21 2.64 13.27
C ALA A 364 -0.20 2.50 11.80
N TRP A 365 0.19 1.42 11.15
CA TRP A 365 -0.10 1.18 9.74
C TRP A 365 -1.61 1.09 9.47
N ALA A 366 -2.38 0.41 10.32
CA ALA A 366 -3.84 0.39 10.23
C ALA A 366 -4.44 1.80 10.27
N SER A 367 -3.91 2.65 11.16
CA SER A 367 -4.37 4.03 11.29
C SER A 367 -3.93 4.91 10.12
N ILE A 368 -2.71 4.73 9.59
CA ILE A 368 -2.18 5.48 8.44
C ILE A 368 -2.99 5.22 7.18
N LEU A 369 -3.44 3.99 6.98
CA LEU A 369 -4.26 3.61 5.83
C LEU A 369 -5.70 4.13 5.88
N SER A 370 -6.22 4.51 7.04
CA SER A 370 -7.65 4.82 7.21
C SER A 370 -7.93 6.21 7.79
N MET A 371 -7.29 6.61 8.88
CA MET A 371 -7.65 7.82 9.63
C MET A 371 -7.46 9.13 8.83
N PRO A 372 -6.38 9.34 8.07
CA PRO A 372 -6.20 10.55 7.27
C PRO A 372 -7.34 10.75 6.27
N TYR A 373 -7.76 9.68 5.59
CA TYR A 373 -8.88 9.73 4.64
C TYR A 373 -10.21 9.98 5.36
N ALA A 374 -10.44 9.35 6.51
CA ALA A 374 -11.61 9.57 7.34
C ALA A 374 -11.70 11.02 7.86
N MET A 375 -10.55 11.64 8.18
CA MET A 375 -10.50 13.04 8.60
C MET A 375 -10.70 14.04 7.44
N LEU A 376 -10.42 13.64 6.20
CA LEU A 376 -10.69 14.42 5.00
C LEU A 376 -12.15 14.35 4.58
N GLY A 377 -12.86 13.27 4.92
CA GLY A 377 -14.29 13.13 4.65
C GLY A 377 -15.09 14.31 5.22
N GLY A 378 -15.99 14.84 4.43
CA GLY A 378 -16.83 16.02 4.81
C GLY A 378 -16.13 17.38 4.77
N VAL A 379 -14.81 17.43 4.47
CA VAL A 379 -14.07 18.70 4.35
C VAL A 379 -13.83 19.08 2.90
N LEU A 380 -13.79 18.09 2.02
CA LEU A 380 -13.53 18.30 0.60
C LEU A 380 -14.83 18.70 -0.15
N PRO A 381 -14.75 19.68 -1.07
CA PRO A 381 -15.86 19.99 -1.95
C PRO A 381 -16.25 18.78 -2.80
N ALA A 382 -17.55 18.46 -2.85
CA ALA A 382 -18.06 17.26 -3.51
C ALA A 382 -17.75 17.22 -5.02
N ASP A 383 -17.69 18.40 -5.67
CA ASP A 383 -17.36 18.57 -7.08
C ASP A 383 -15.87 18.40 -7.41
N LYS A 384 -14.97 18.38 -6.39
CA LYS A 384 -13.50 18.34 -6.56
C LYS A 384 -12.83 17.25 -5.72
N ILE A 385 -13.58 16.27 -5.22
CA ILE A 385 -13.02 15.19 -4.38
C ILE A 385 -11.87 14.49 -5.09
N GLY A 386 -12.00 14.13 -6.38
CA GLY A 386 -10.97 13.43 -7.13
C GLY A 386 -9.66 14.23 -7.24
N ILE A 387 -9.75 15.54 -7.54
CA ILE A 387 -8.57 16.42 -7.64
C ILE A 387 -7.86 16.50 -6.29
N TYR A 388 -8.61 16.72 -5.21
CA TYR A 388 -8.02 16.84 -3.86
C TYR A 388 -7.46 15.51 -3.36
N MET A 389 -8.05 14.37 -3.69
CA MET A 389 -7.47 13.05 -3.38
C MET A 389 -6.16 12.82 -4.14
N GLY A 390 -6.09 13.23 -5.41
CA GLY A 390 -4.84 13.20 -6.18
C GLY A 390 -3.76 14.10 -5.57
N ILE A 391 -4.12 15.34 -5.17
CA ILE A 391 -3.21 16.25 -4.46
C ILE A 391 -2.77 15.65 -3.12
N PHE A 392 -3.66 15.00 -2.40
CA PHE A 392 -3.34 14.33 -1.14
C PHE A 392 -2.33 13.20 -1.33
N ASN A 393 -2.50 12.39 -2.37
CA ASN A 393 -1.55 11.33 -2.73
C ASN A 393 -0.18 11.89 -3.10
N PHE A 394 -0.11 13.08 -3.68
CA PHE A 394 1.15 13.77 -3.95
C PHE A 394 1.96 14.04 -2.66
N PHE A 395 1.28 14.38 -1.55
CA PHE A 395 1.93 14.57 -0.24
C PHE A 395 2.34 13.25 0.45
N ILE A 396 1.97 12.12 -0.10
CA ILE A 396 2.49 10.80 0.27
C ILE A 396 3.75 10.51 -0.54
N VAL A 397 3.66 10.63 -1.85
CA VAL A 397 4.71 10.19 -2.78
C VAL A 397 5.90 11.15 -2.82
N LEU A 398 5.66 12.47 -2.78
CA LEU A 398 6.75 13.46 -2.81
C LEU A 398 7.75 13.30 -1.66
N PRO A 399 7.33 13.12 -0.39
CA PRO A 399 8.25 12.87 0.70
C PRO A 399 9.07 11.58 0.56
N GLU A 400 8.48 10.54 -0.05
CA GLU A 400 9.21 9.29 -0.34
C GLU A 400 10.29 9.52 -1.39
N ILE A 401 9.99 10.30 -2.44
CA ILE A 401 10.98 10.71 -3.45
C ILE A 401 12.09 11.53 -2.78
N MET A 402 11.72 12.49 -1.92
CA MET A 402 12.69 13.32 -1.19
C MET A 402 13.56 12.47 -0.26
N ALA A 403 12.97 11.48 0.43
CA ALA A 403 13.73 10.53 1.24
C ALA A 403 14.67 9.69 0.36
N SER A 404 14.20 9.18 -0.77
CA SER A 404 15.03 8.39 -1.69
C SER A 404 16.22 9.18 -2.25
N LEU A 405 16.05 10.46 -2.55
CA LEU A 405 17.11 11.30 -3.10
C LEU A 405 18.01 11.93 -2.04
N GLY A 406 17.44 12.33 -0.91
CA GLY A 406 18.13 13.13 0.12
C GLY A 406 18.73 12.33 1.26
N PHE A 407 18.21 11.13 1.54
CA PHE A 407 18.61 10.37 2.72
C PHE A 407 20.04 9.82 2.62
N LYS A 408 20.60 9.71 1.42
CA LYS A 408 22.03 9.42 1.22
C LYS A 408 22.93 10.38 2.01
N TRP A 409 22.65 11.68 1.95
CA TRP A 409 23.40 12.69 2.70
C TRP A 409 23.25 12.48 4.21
N VAL A 410 22.04 12.18 4.68
CA VAL A 410 21.77 11.90 6.11
C VAL A 410 22.54 10.65 6.58
N MET A 411 22.51 9.57 5.82
CA MET A 411 23.24 8.33 6.13
C MET A 411 24.74 8.59 6.29
N ASN A 412 25.34 9.28 5.34
CA ASN A 412 26.78 9.51 5.33
C ASN A 412 27.26 10.51 6.40
N ASN A 413 26.50 11.60 6.62
CA ASN A 413 26.99 12.72 7.43
C ASN A 413 26.43 12.75 8.86
N LEU A 414 25.26 12.14 9.10
CA LEU A 414 24.60 12.17 10.41
C LEU A 414 24.53 10.80 11.08
N LEU A 415 24.37 9.72 10.30
CA LEU A 415 24.13 8.39 10.83
C LEU A 415 25.33 7.45 10.68
N ASN A 416 26.46 7.89 10.12
CA ASN A 416 27.66 7.05 9.89
C ASN A 416 27.34 5.72 9.21
N ASN A 417 26.37 5.70 8.31
CA ASN A 417 25.87 4.52 7.62
C ASN A 417 25.25 3.44 8.55
N ASP A 418 24.84 3.82 9.77
CA ASP A 418 24.15 2.92 10.69
C ASP A 418 22.68 2.72 10.28
N ARG A 419 22.38 1.50 9.86
CA ARG A 419 21.04 1.08 9.39
C ARG A 419 20.01 1.07 10.51
N LEU A 420 20.44 0.78 11.74
CA LEU A 420 19.56 0.74 12.91
C LEU A 420 19.13 2.15 13.30
N LEU A 421 20.06 3.13 13.28
CA LEU A 421 19.73 4.53 13.46
C LEU A 421 18.79 5.04 12.36
N ALA A 422 18.91 4.57 11.13
CA ALA A 422 17.98 4.91 10.06
C ALA A 422 16.55 4.44 10.36
N VAL A 423 16.37 3.23 10.89
CA VAL A 423 15.05 2.73 11.34
C VAL A 423 14.51 3.60 12.48
N GLN A 424 15.34 3.98 13.46
CA GLN A 424 14.95 4.88 14.54
C GLN A 424 14.52 6.27 14.03
N CYS A 425 15.23 6.82 13.02
CA CYS A 425 14.82 8.09 12.38
C CYS A 425 13.38 8.00 11.86
N GLY A 426 12.97 6.85 11.34
CA GLY A 426 11.57 6.59 10.97
C GLY A 426 10.61 6.79 12.15
N GLY A 427 10.98 6.31 13.33
CA GLY A 427 10.21 6.53 14.56
C GLY A 427 10.14 8.00 14.97
N TYR A 428 11.26 8.73 14.90
CA TYR A 428 11.28 10.18 15.22
C TYR A 428 10.41 10.99 14.25
N LEU A 429 10.40 10.66 12.98
CA LEU A 429 9.51 11.29 12.00
C LEU A 429 8.03 11.01 12.33
N MET A 430 7.69 9.80 12.79
CA MET A 430 6.34 9.48 13.24
C MET A 430 5.93 10.24 14.51
N ILE A 431 6.86 10.47 15.46
CA ILE A 431 6.59 11.33 16.64
C ILE A 431 6.24 12.73 16.17
N LEU A 432 7.04 13.32 15.27
CA LEU A 432 6.76 14.63 14.72
C LEU A 432 5.39 14.69 14.04
N ALA A 433 5.05 13.68 13.24
CA ALA A 433 3.74 13.56 12.60
C ALA A 433 2.60 13.49 13.63
N ALA A 434 2.78 12.71 14.72
CA ALA A 434 1.82 12.59 15.81
C ALA A 434 1.58 13.92 16.52
N LEU A 435 2.66 14.67 16.81
CA LEU A 435 2.57 15.99 17.44
C LEU A 435 1.84 16.99 16.53
N ILE A 436 2.19 17.02 15.23
CA ILE A 436 1.48 17.86 14.25
C ILE A 436 0.00 17.48 14.20
N CYS A 437 -0.32 16.20 14.13
CA CYS A 437 -1.69 15.69 14.13
C CYS A 437 -2.45 16.17 15.39
N PHE A 438 -1.85 15.98 16.57
CA PHE A 438 -2.51 16.25 17.84
C PHE A 438 -2.72 17.75 18.09
N PHE A 439 -1.74 18.59 17.82
CA PHE A 439 -1.82 20.00 18.16
C PHE A 439 -2.49 20.87 17.09
N PHE A 440 -2.31 20.55 15.81
CA PHE A 440 -2.74 21.44 14.74
C PHE A 440 -4.04 21.03 14.04
N ILE A 441 -4.47 19.75 14.09
CA ILE A 441 -5.76 19.35 13.54
C ILE A 441 -6.87 19.78 14.50
N LYS A 442 -7.81 20.57 14.00
CA LYS A 442 -9.01 20.96 14.73
C LYS A 442 -10.16 20.03 14.35
N GLU A 443 -10.75 19.32 15.31
CA GLU A 443 -11.99 18.55 15.15
C GLU A 443 -13.17 19.38 15.67
N LYS A 444 -14.27 19.42 14.91
CA LYS A 444 -15.54 19.94 15.41
C LYS A 444 -16.17 18.87 16.31
N LYS A 445 -16.69 19.28 17.47
CA LYS A 445 -17.26 18.39 18.48
C LYS A 445 -18.45 17.51 18.02
N ASN A 446 -18.99 17.75 16.81
CA ASN A 446 -20.11 17.02 16.21
C ASN A 446 -19.71 16.00 15.11
N GLU A 447 -18.41 15.80 14.83
CA GLU A 447 -17.95 14.76 13.88
C GLU A 447 -17.83 13.37 14.54
N THR A 448 -18.20 13.22 15.81
CA THR A 448 -18.10 11.98 16.60
C THR A 448 -19.29 11.03 16.46
N ALA A 449 -20.33 11.40 15.71
CA ALA A 449 -21.48 10.54 15.47
C ALA A 449 -21.57 10.17 13.97
N SER A 450 -20.78 9.18 13.54
CA SER A 450 -21.25 8.28 12.49
C SER A 450 -22.35 7.41 13.13
N GLU A 451 -23.53 7.35 12.52
CA GLU A 451 -24.60 6.43 12.95
C GLU A 451 -24.01 5.04 13.23
N PRO A 452 -24.28 4.45 14.41
CA PRO A 452 -23.64 3.19 14.76
C PRO A 452 -24.14 2.11 13.81
N LEU A 453 -23.18 1.34 13.24
CA LEU A 453 -23.40 0.10 12.49
C LEU A 453 -24.36 -0.88 13.21
N VAL A 454 -24.59 -0.65 14.50
CA VAL A 454 -25.51 -1.43 15.37
C VAL A 454 -26.96 -1.24 14.99
N ASP A 455 -27.35 -0.08 14.48
CA ASP A 455 -28.76 0.15 14.09
C ASP A 455 -29.12 -0.49 12.75
N GLU A 456 -28.16 -0.64 11.82
CA GLU A 456 -28.38 -1.44 10.60
C GLU A 456 -28.53 -2.95 10.91
N LEU A 457 -27.83 -3.46 11.91
CA LEU A 457 -27.98 -4.87 12.32
C LEU A 457 -29.31 -5.12 13.04
N LYS A 458 -29.82 -4.17 13.81
CA LYS A 458 -31.16 -4.26 14.41
C LYS A 458 -32.28 -4.21 13.37
N ILE A 459 -32.13 -3.36 12.35
CA ILE A 459 -33.13 -3.28 11.25
C ILE A 459 -33.16 -4.57 10.43
N ILE A 460 -32.05 -5.31 10.37
CA ILE A 460 -31.98 -6.61 9.68
C ILE A 460 -32.62 -7.70 10.54
N GLU A 461 -32.48 -7.66 11.86
CA GLU A 461 -33.15 -8.59 12.78
C GLU A 461 -34.66 -8.39 12.82
N GLU A 462 -35.14 -7.13 12.84
CA GLU A 462 -36.58 -6.83 12.82
C GLU A 462 -37.29 -7.11 11.49
N ARG A 463 -36.57 -7.27 10.38
CA ARG A 463 -37.14 -7.65 9.07
C ARG A 463 -37.06 -9.14 8.75
N SER A 464 -36.49 -9.93 9.66
CA SER A 464 -36.38 -11.40 9.52
C SER A 464 -37.31 -12.18 10.45
N VAL A 465 -38.24 -11.49 11.15
CA VAL A 465 -39.38 -12.06 11.87
C VAL A 465 -40.71 -11.74 11.07
#